data_9ba9929fa3467e7947f577cd8bbe5334
#
_entry.id   9ba9929fa3467e7947f577cd8bbe5334
#
_cell.length_a   1.000
_cell.length_b   1.000
_cell.length_c   1.000
_cell.angle_alpha   90.00
_cell.angle_beta   90.00
_cell.angle_gamma   90.00
#
_symmetry.space_group_name_H-M   'P 1'
#
loop_
_entity.id
_entity.type
_entity.pdbx_description
1 polymer ?
#
loop_
_entity_poly.entity_id
_entity_poly.type
_entity_poly.pdbx_seq_one_letter_code
_entity_poly.pdbx_strand_id
1 'polypeptide(L)'
;ASGKSYSLNENVRKFLKNNPDVNIIGLDRGERHLIYLSLINQKGEILEQFSFNTVESSRNDAEPRKIDYHEKLNQREKERDEARKSWQTIGKIAELKEGYLSAVIHKLAQLMIKHNAIIVMEDLNFGFKRGRFHVEKQVYQKFEHMLIDKLNYLVFKDKGLTEAGGVLNGYQLASQFESFQKLGKQSGILFYVPAGYTSKIDPKTGFVNMFNFKDLTNVHKKRDFFSKFESISFDNDTDSFVFTFDYKNFDGKAKEEMFISKWSVYSREKRIVYYSKTKSYEDVLITEKLKSAFQKVNIDYTNGNDLLDSIMGIGADLKNGEKPSKEVADFWDTLLYNFKLILQMRNSNARTEEDYIISPVKSPDGTFFDSREESRNEKVLPKDADANGAYHIALKGLYLLKRFDVADEKSLKKFDMKISNADWFKFVQEKNYAK
;
A
#
# COMPACT_ATOMS: atom_id res chain seq x y z
N ALA A 1 3.22 -16.05 -32.70
CA ALA A 1 2.91 -16.18 -31.24
C ALA A 1 2.38 -14.88 -30.65
N SER A 2 2.89 -13.68 -31.07
CA SER A 2 2.45 -12.38 -30.56
C SER A 2 0.95 -12.05 -30.86
N GLY A 3 0.42 -12.50 -31.99
CA GLY A 3 -0.97 -12.24 -32.39
C GLY A 3 -2.05 -12.88 -31.48
N LYS A 4 -1.79 -14.06 -30.90
CA LYS A 4 -2.77 -14.74 -30.04
C LYS A 4 -2.92 -14.07 -28.66
N SER A 5 -1.83 -13.50 -28.11
CA SER A 5 -1.85 -12.80 -26.81
C SER A 5 -2.69 -11.52 -26.88
N TYR A 6 -2.58 -10.75 -27.96
CA TYR A 6 -3.41 -9.55 -28.16
C TYR A 6 -4.90 -9.90 -28.29
N SER A 7 -5.24 -10.96 -28.98
CA SER A 7 -6.63 -11.38 -29.12
C SER A 7 -7.27 -11.77 -27.78
N LEU A 8 -6.55 -12.50 -26.90
CA LEU A 8 -7.07 -12.87 -25.59
C LEU A 8 -7.32 -11.65 -24.71
N ASN A 9 -6.37 -10.71 -24.63
CA ASN A 9 -6.51 -9.51 -23.81
C ASN A 9 -7.68 -8.63 -24.30
N GLU A 10 -7.84 -8.47 -25.61
CA GLU A 10 -8.98 -7.74 -26.20
C GLU A 10 -10.30 -8.40 -25.84
N ASN A 11 -10.41 -9.72 -26.00
CA ASN A 11 -11.62 -10.48 -25.68
C ASN A 11 -11.97 -10.36 -24.19
N VAL A 12 -10.97 -10.43 -23.30
CA VAL A 12 -11.16 -10.23 -21.86
C VAL A 12 -11.68 -8.82 -21.57
N ARG A 13 -11.11 -7.77 -22.16
CA ARG A 13 -11.60 -6.39 -21.95
C ARG A 13 -13.03 -6.21 -22.43
N LYS A 14 -13.39 -6.76 -23.58
CA LYS A 14 -14.78 -6.74 -24.10
C LYS A 14 -15.74 -7.50 -23.19
N PHE A 15 -15.30 -8.67 -22.68
CA PHE A 15 -16.08 -9.44 -21.71
C PHE A 15 -16.31 -8.63 -20.44
N LEU A 16 -15.27 -8.03 -19.87
CA LEU A 16 -15.35 -7.26 -18.62
C LEU A 16 -16.24 -6.03 -18.75
N LYS A 17 -16.18 -5.31 -19.89
CA LYS A 17 -17.08 -4.19 -20.18
C LYS A 17 -18.56 -4.57 -20.11
N ASN A 18 -18.91 -5.79 -20.53
CA ASN A 18 -20.29 -6.27 -20.58
C ASN A 18 -20.71 -7.05 -19.32
N ASN A 19 -19.84 -7.17 -18.30
CA ASN A 19 -20.09 -7.92 -17.08
C ASN A 19 -19.79 -7.08 -15.83
N PRO A 20 -20.74 -6.26 -15.39
CA PRO A 20 -20.54 -5.34 -14.26
C PRO A 20 -20.42 -6.05 -12.89
N ASP A 21 -20.74 -7.33 -12.82
CA ASP A 21 -20.71 -8.11 -11.56
C ASP A 21 -19.35 -8.77 -11.30
N VAL A 22 -18.34 -8.47 -12.11
CA VAL A 22 -17.00 -9.02 -11.91
C VAL A 22 -16.34 -8.33 -10.71
N ASN A 23 -15.94 -9.15 -9.71
CA ASN A 23 -15.19 -8.68 -8.55
C ASN A 23 -13.68 -8.55 -8.85
N ILE A 24 -12.94 -7.93 -7.93
CA ILE A 24 -11.52 -7.66 -8.10
C ILE A 24 -10.74 -8.20 -6.91
N ILE A 25 -9.76 -9.05 -7.16
CA ILE A 25 -8.78 -9.50 -6.19
C ILE A 25 -7.51 -8.69 -6.36
N GLY A 26 -7.15 -7.88 -5.36
CA GLY A 26 -5.85 -7.22 -5.27
C GLY A 26 -4.88 -8.07 -4.45
N LEU A 27 -3.67 -8.26 -4.95
CA LEU A 27 -2.61 -8.98 -4.27
C LEU A 27 -1.44 -8.05 -3.95
N ASP A 28 -1.18 -7.84 -2.68
CA ASP A 28 0.02 -7.17 -2.19
C ASP A 28 1.07 -8.18 -1.75
N ARG A 29 2.32 -7.83 -1.93
CA ARG A 29 3.48 -8.63 -1.61
C ARG A 29 4.34 -7.86 -0.61
N GLY A 30 4.31 -8.26 0.64
CA GLY A 30 4.96 -7.56 1.73
C GLY A 30 6.11 -8.35 2.37
N GLU A 31 6.89 -7.66 3.19
CA GLU A 31 7.95 -8.28 3.98
C GLU A 31 7.35 -9.12 5.13
N ARG A 32 6.21 -8.70 5.66
CA ARG A 32 5.55 -9.32 6.82
C ARG A 32 4.57 -10.40 6.40
N HIS A 33 3.83 -10.13 5.35
CA HIS A 33 2.90 -11.07 4.72
C HIS A 33 3.44 -11.42 3.34
N LEU A 34 3.75 -12.69 3.11
CA LEU A 34 4.26 -13.16 1.82
C LEU A 34 3.33 -12.74 0.67
N ILE A 35 2.04 -12.91 0.85
CA ILE A 35 1.00 -12.41 -0.04
C ILE A 35 -0.21 -12.03 0.83
N TYR A 36 -0.72 -10.83 0.64
CA TYR A 36 -1.97 -10.36 1.22
C TYR A 36 -3.02 -10.21 0.13
N LEU A 37 -4.26 -10.62 0.41
CA LEU A 37 -5.38 -10.56 -0.51
C LEU A 37 -6.43 -9.57 -0.02
N SER A 38 -6.92 -8.73 -0.92
CA SER A 38 -8.15 -7.96 -0.75
C SER A 38 -9.09 -8.21 -1.91
N LEU A 39 -10.27 -8.78 -1.65
CA LEU A 39 -11.34 -8.96 -2.62
C LEU A 39 -12.35 -7.85 -2.45
N ILE A 40 -12.61 -7.11 -3.53
CA ILE A 40 -13.59 -6.01 -3.54
C ILE A 40 -14.63 -6.22 -4.64
N ASN A 41 -15.81 -5.63 -4.43
CA ASN A 41 -16.83 -5.50 -5.47
C ASN A 41 -16.62 -4.25 -6.32
N GLN A 42 -17.48 -4.03 -7.33
CA GLN A 42 -17.40 -2.87 -8.23
C GLN A 42 -17.81 -1.52 -7.59
N LYS A 43 -18.32 -1.55 -6.34
CA LYS A 43 -18.48 -0.34 -5.52
C LYS A 43 -17.21 -0.01 -4.73
N GLY A 44 -16.20 -0.91 -4.75
CA GLY A 44 -14.97 -0.81 -3.97
C GLY A 44 -15.17 -1.16 -2.51
N GLU A 45 -16.19 -1.96 -2.17
CA GLU A 45 -16.43 -2.50 -0.84
C GLU A 45 -15.64 -3.80 -0.67
N ILE A 46 -15.00 -3.97 0.48
CA ILE A 46 -14.22 -5.17 0.80
C ILE A 46 -15.19 -6.31 1.12
N LEU A 47 -15.09 -7.40 0.37
CA LEU A 47 -15.85 -8.62 0.59
C LEU A 47 -15.07 -9.61 1.46
N GLU A 48 -13.78 -9.83 1.15
CA GLU A 48 -12.86 -10.67 1.92
C GLU A 48 -11.48 -10.02 1.95
N GLN A 49 -10.78 -10.14 3.09
CA GLN A 49 -9.42 -9.63 3.25
C GLN A 49 -8.64 -10.50 4.22
N PHE A 50 -7.51 -11.05 3.79
CA PHE A 50 -6.67 -11.92 4.62
C PHE A 50 -5.25 -12.11 4.05
N SER A 51 -4.37 -12.61 4.91
CA SER A 51 -3.01 -13.01 4.56
C SER A 51 -2.94 -14.48 4.16
N PHE A 52 -2.11 -14.81 3.18
CA PHE A 52 -1.76 -16.18 2.85
C PHE A 52 -0.61 -16.75 3.70
N ASN A 53 -0.18 -16.10 4.77
CA ASN A 53 0.80 -16.68 5.69
C ASN A 53 0.36 -18.06 6.20
N THR A 54 -0.95 -18.20 6.44
CA THR A 54 -1.59 -19.47 6.80
C THR A 54 -2.48 -19.92 5.66
N VAL A 55 -2.31 -21.15 5.20
CA VAL A 55 -3.15 -21.78 4.15
C VAL A 55 -3.79 -23.04 4.70
N GLU A 56 -5.10 -23.17 4.45
CA GLU A 56 -5.84 -24.40 4.77
C GLU A 56 -5.60 -25.43 3.67
N SER A 57 -5.14 -26.60 4.04
CA SER A 57 -4.97 -27.74 3.14
C SER A 57 -6.06 -28.79 3.43
N SER A 58 -7.01 -28.92 2.53
CA SER A 58 -7.96 -30.06 2.53
C SER A 58 -7.39 -31.15 1.62
N ARG A 59 -6.92 -32.23 2.21
CA ARG A 59 -6.72 -33.50 1.48
C ARG A 59 -7.87 -34.42 1.85
N ASN A 60 -8.72 -34.75 0.87
CA ASN A 60 -9.72 -35.80 0.91
C ASN A 60 -10.38 -36.03 2.28
N ASP A 61 -11.55 -35.43 2.52
CA ASP A 61 -12.50 -35.71 3.62
C ASP A 61 -11.96 -35.69 5.07
N ALA A 62 -10.69 -35.31 5.27
CA ALA A 62 -10.12 -35.03 6.59
C ALA A 62 -10.31 -33.55 6.97
N GLU A 63 -10.39 -33.27 8.27
CA GLU A 63 -10.45 -31.92 8.79
C GLU A 63 -9.37 -31.01 8.13
N PRO A 64 -9.72 -29.79 7.69
CA PRO A 64 -8.79 -28.90 7.04
C PRO A 64 -7.64 -28.57 8.00
N ARG A 65 -6.42 -28.96 7.64
CA ARG A 65 -5.22 -28.62 8.40
C ARG A 65 -4.78 -27.22 8.02
N LYS A 66 -4.74 -26.33 9.01
CA LYS A 66 -4.10 -25.02 8.88
C LYS A 66 -2.58 -25.20 8.92
N ILE A 67 -1.90 -24.76 7.88
CA ILE A 67 -0.44 -24.80 7.79
C ILE A 67 0.04 -23.34 7.83
N ASP A 68 0.74 -22.97 8.89
CA ASP A 68 1.47 -21.72 8.97
C ASP A 68 2.78 -21.86 8.20
N TYR A 69 2.77 -21.40 6.96
CA TYR A 69 3.95 -21.42 6.10
C TYR A 69 4.95 -20.32 6.47
N HIS A 70 4.48 -19.21 7.03
CA HIS A 70 5.36 -18.12 7.45
C HIS A 70 6.26 -18.58 8.60
N GLU A 71 5.68 -19.22 9.61
CA GLU A 71 6.44 -19.78 10.73
C GLU A 71 7.43 -20.85 10.25
N LYS A 72 6.98 -21.78 9.40
CA LYS A 72 7.84 -22.84 8.84
C LYS A 72 8.99 -22.27 7.99
N LEU A 73 8.74 -21.25 7.18
CA LEU A 73 9.79 -20.60 6.39
C LEU A 73 10.79 -19.87 7.27
N ASN A 74 10.32 -19.12 8.27
CA ASN A 74 11.18 -18.42 9.22
C ASN A 74 12.06 -19.39 10.02
N GLN A 75 11.50 -20.50 10.47
CA GLN A 75 12.27 -21.55 11.15
C GLN A 75 13.36 -22.13 10.24
N ARG A 76 13.02 -22.47 9.00
CA ARG A 76 13.99 -23.01 8.03
C ARG A 76 15.07 -22.02 7.65
N GLU A 77 14.75 -20.73 7.57
CA GLU A 77 15.76 -19.70 7.30
C GLU A 77 16.70 -19.50 8.48
N LYS A 78 16.22 -19.57 9.73
CA LYS A 78 17.07 -19.58 10.93
C LYS A 78 18.01 -20.79 10.93
N GLU A 79 17.47 -21.99 10.70
CA GLU A 79 18.26 -23.23 10.59
C GLU A 79 19.34 -23.13 9.49
N ARG A 80 19.00 -22.51 8.37
CA ARG A 80 19.97 -22.28 7.27
C ARG A 80 21.09 -21.31 7.66
N ASP A 81 20.75 -20.23 8.36
CA ASP A 81 21.75 -19.25 8.81
C ASP A 81 22.67 -19.84 9.89
N GLU A 82 22.17 -20.70 10.75
CA GLU A 82 22.96 -21.48 11.70
C GLU A 82 23.86 -22.51 10.98
N ALA A 83 23.30 -23.23 10.02
CA ALA A 83 24.06 -24.22 9.24
C ALA A 83 25.14 -23.57 8.38
N ARG A 84 24.95 -22.38 7.85
CA ARG A 84 25.99 -21.62 7.16
C ARG A 84 27.20 -21.32 8.05
N LYS A 85 26.97 -21.09 9.35
CA LYS A 85 28.05 -20.87 10.31
C LYS A 85 28.83 -22.16 10.59
N SER A 86 28.20 -23.33 10.45
CA SER A 86 28.78 -24.64 10.69
C SER A 86 29.13 -25.45 9.43
N TRP A 87 29.04 -24.84 8.23
CA TRP A 87 29.27 -25.51 6.92
C TRP A 87 28.35 -26.71 6.66
N GLN A 88 27.19 -26.78 7.28
CA GLN A 88 26.20 -27.83 7.07
C GLN A 88 25.22 -27.43 5.94
N THR A 89 24.74 -28.42 5.22
CA THR A 89 23.74 -28.23 4.16
C THR A 89 22.36 -28.56 4.69
N ILE A 90 21.41 -27.60 4.61
CA ILE A 90 20.00 -27.85 4.91
C ILE A 90 19.24 -28.04 3.62
N GLY A 91 18.63 -29.20 3.45
CA GLY A 91 17.74 -29.50 2.34
C GLY A 91 16.31 -28.98 2.55
N LYS A 92 15.53 -28.94 1.42
CA LYS A 92 14.05 -28.80 1.39
C LYS A 92 13.45 -27.39 1.57
N ILE A 93 14.22 -26.29 1.66
CA ILE A 93 13.63 -24.93 1.67
C ILE A 93 12.95 -24.62 0.33
N ALA A 94 13.56 -25.01 -0.77
CA ALA A 94 12.99 -24.79 -2.10
C ALA A 94 11.67 -25.56 -2.29
N GLU A 95 11.61 -26.81 -1.83
CA GLU A 95 10.41 -27.63 -1.88
C GLU A 95 9.29 -27.07 -1.00
N LEU A 96 9.61 -26.57 0.21
CA LEU A 96 8.65 -25.93 1.11
C LEU A 96 8.06 -24.64 0.46
N LYS A 97 8.91 -23.82 -0.16
CA LYS A 97 8.48 -22.63 -0.87
C LYS A 97 7.59 -22.97 -2.06
N GLU A 98 7.90 -24.00 -2.80
CA GLU A 98 7.08 -24.47 -3.92
C GLU A 98 5.73 -25.03 -3.49
N GLY A 99 5.71 -25.84 -2.43
CA GLY A 99 4.48 -26.36 -1.83
C GLY A 99 3.58 -25.23 -1.32
N TYR A 100 4.15 -24.22 -0.67
CA TYR A 100 3.43 -23.03 -0.26
C TYR A 100 2.82 -22.28 -1.45
N LEU A 101 3.62 -21.95 -2.46
CA LEU A 101 3.13 -21.23 -3.64
C LEU A 101 2.03 -22.00 -4.38
N SER A 102 2.17 -23.33 -4.50
CA SER A 102 1.14 -24.18 -5.09
C SER A 102 -0.19 -24.11 -4.31
N ALA A 103 -0.13 -24.16 -2.97
CA ALA A 103 -1.31 -24.05 -2.11
C ALA A 103 -2.00 -22.69 -2.23
N VAL A 104 -1.21 -21.59 -2.23
CA VAL A 104 -1.71 -20.22 -2.42
C VAL A 104 -2.40 -20.07 -3.77
N ILE A 105 -1.76 -20.52 -4.84
CA ILE A 105 -2.31 -20.44 -6.21
C ILE A 105 -3.60 -21.24 -6.34
N HIS A 106 -3.66 -22.42 -5.72
CA HIS A 106 -4.87 -23.23 -5.72
C HIS A 106 -6.02 -22.50 -5.02
N LYS A 107 -5.77 -21.95 -3.81
CA LYS A 107 -6.78 -21.18 -3.07
C LYS A 107 -7.21 -19.92 -3.82
N LEU A 108 -6.25 -19.22 -4.44
CA LEU A 108 -6.52 -18.04 -5.25
C LEU A 108 -7.41 -18.37 -6.45
N ALA A 109 -7.15 -19.48 -7.16
CA ALA A 109 -7.98 -19.92 -8.26
C ALA A 109 -9.42 -20.28 -7.80
N GLN A 110 -9.56 -20.92 -6.63
CA GLN A 110 -10.87 -21.21 -6.05
C GLN A 110 -11.66 -19.92 -5.73
N LEU A 111 -11.00 -18.93 -5.11
CA LEU A 111 -11.62 -17.64 -4.78
C LEU A 111 -12.02 -16.86 -6.03
N MET A 112 -11.14 -16.83 -7.03
CA MET A 112 -11.41 -16.19 -8.32
C MET A 112 -12.68 -16.72 -8.96
N ILE A 113 -12.87 -18.04 -8.94
CA ILE A 113 -14.07 -18.68 -9.53
C ILE A 113 -15.29 -18.45 -8.66
N LYS A 114 -15.17 -18.71 -7.35
CA LYS A 114 -16.27 -18.54 -6.38
C LYS A 114 -16.88 -17.15 -6.45
N HIS A 115 -16.02 -16.13 -6.61
CA HIS A 115 -16.43 -14.74 -6.58
C HIS A 115 -16.48 -14.06 -7.95
N ASN A 116 -16.32 -14.81 -9.06
CA ASN A 116 -16.26 -14.25 -10.41
C ASN A 116 -15.30 -13.04 -10.47
N ALA A 117 -14.03 -13.26 -10.17
CA ALA A 117 -13.09 -12.16 -9.95
C ALA A 117 -11.89 -12.20 -10.91
N ILE A 118 -11.43 -11.00 -11.29
CA ILE A 118 -10.10 -10.78 -11.90
C ILE A 118 -9.03 -10.68 -10.83
N ILE A 119 -7.76 -10.85 -11.22
CA ILE A 119 -6.61 -10.72 -10.33
C ILE A 119 -5.79 -9.50 -10.73
N VAL A 120 -5.44 -8.67 -9.76
CA VAL A 120 -4.62 -7.46 -9.93
C VAL A 120 -3.40 -7.55 -9.05
N MET A 121 -2.22 -7.31 -9.64
CA MET A 121 -0.92 -7.34 -8.99
C MET A 121 -0.13 -6.08 -9.31
N GLU A 122 0.84 -5.75 -8.47
CA GLU A 122 1.78 -4.68 -8.79
C GLU A 122 2.77 -5.11 -9.89
N ASP A 123 3.04 -4.20 -10.83
CA ASP A 123 4.12 -4.35 -11.79
C ASP A 123 5.45 -3.99 -11.14
N LEU A 124 6.13 -4.99 -10.57
CA LEU A 124 7.41 -4.83 -9.88
C LEU A 124 8.63 -4.94 -10.80
N ASN A 125 8.46 -5.20 -12.08
CA ASN A 125 9.58 -5.36 -13.00
C ASN A 125 10.43 -4.09 -13.16
N PHE A 126 9.85 -2.91 -12.88
CA PHE A 126 10.54 -1.62 -12.96
C PHE A 126 11.13 -1.11 -11.63
N GLY A 127 10.77 -1.67 -10.47
CA GLY A 127 11.04 -1.09 -9.14
C GLY A 127 12.11 -1.77 -8.30
N PHE A 128 12.54 -2.98 -8.62
CA PHE A 128 13.51 -3.74 -7.83
C PHE A 128 14.99 -3.31 -8.02
N LYS A 129 15.25 -2.02 -8.06
CA LYS A 129 16.62 -1.53 -7.88
C LYS A 129 16.96 -1.53 -6.38
N ARG A 130 17.58 -2.63 -5.91
CA ARG A 130 18.15 -2.78 -4.56
C ARG A 130 17.14 -2.85 -3.40
N GLY A 131 16.27 -3.86 -3.38
CA GLY A 131 15.59 -4.31 -2.16
C GLY A 131 16.55 -5.07 -1.22
N ARG A 132 16.30 -5.04 0.08
CA ARG A 132 17.10 -5.70 1.12
C ARG A 132 17.16 -7.22 0.99
N PHE A 133 16.28 -7.86 0.23
CA PHE A 133 16.09 -9.31 0.19
C PHE A 133 16.12 -9.87 -1.23
N HIS A 134 17.26 -10.48 -1.63
CA HIS A 134 17.40 -11.20 -2.90
C HIS A 134 16.49 -12.45 -3.01
N VAL A 135 16.17 -13.06 -1.87
CA VAL A 135 15.36 -14.28 -1.82
C VAL A 135 13.90 -14.02 -2.21
N GLU A 136 13.35 -12.88 -1.83
CA GLU A 136 11.96 -12.51 -2.10
C GLU A 136 11.68 -12.33 -3.59
N LYS A 137 12.59 -11.69 -4.34
CA LYS A 137 12.40 -11.49 -5.78
C LYS A 137 12.21 -12.82 -6.53
N GLN A 138 12.99 -13.83 -6.22
CA GLN A 138 12.89 -15.15 -6.86
C GLN A 138 11.57 -15.86 -6.49
N VAL A 139 11.13 -15.76 -5.24
CA VAL A 139 9.87 -16.34 -4.79
C VAL A 139 8.69 -15.72 -5.51
N TYR A 140 8.66 -14.39 -5.65
CA TYR A 140 7.59 -13.69 -6.34
C TYR A 140 7.59 -13.93 -7.84
N GLN A 141 8.74 -13.99 -8.48
CA GLN A 141 8.84 -14.36 -9.88
C GLN A 141 8.33 -15.80 -10.11
N LYS A 142 8.66 -16.73 -9.21
CA LYS A 142 8.15 -18.10 -9.27
C LYS A 142 6.63 -18.14 -9.06
N PHE A 143 6.11 -17.37 -8.08
CA PHE A 143 4.67 -17.24 -7.88
C PHE A 143 3.95 -16.75 -9.14
N GLU A 144 4.44 -15.67 -9.74
CA GLU A 144 3.85 -15.08 -10.95
C GLU A 144 3.85 -16.07 -12.11
N HIS A 145 4.97 -16.77 -12.33
CA HIS A 145 5.08 -17.80 -13.35
C HIS A 145 4.08 -18.94 -13.11
N MET A 146 4.06 -19.50 -11.92
CA MET A 146 3.14 -20.61 -11.56
C MET A 146 1.66 -20.19 -11.63
N LEU A 147 1.35 -18.92 -11.28
CA LEU A 147 -0.01 -18.39 -11.40
C LEU A 147 -0.44 -18.29 -12.85
N ILE A 148 0.42 -17.76 -13.73
CA ILE A 148 0.14 -17.66 -15.17
C ILE A 148 -0.04 -19.04 -15.77
N ASP A 149 0.83 -20.01 -15.46
CA ASP A 149 0.71 -21.38 -15.95
C ASP A 149 -0.61 -22.02 -15.51
N LYS A 150 -1.01 -21.80 -14.24
CA LYS A 150 -2.30 -22.27 -13.73
C LYS A 150 -3.48 -21.64 -14.45
N LEU A 151 -3.43 -20.35 -14.73
CA LEU A 151 -4.52 -19.63 -15.42
C LEU A 151 -4.51 -19.84 -16.94
N ASN A 152 -3.35 -20.16 -17.52
CA ASN A 152 -3.26 -20.49 -18.94
C ASN A 152 -3.91 -21.83 -19.26
N TYR A 153 -3.87 -22.78 -18.33
CA TYR A 153 -4.54 -24.06 -18.45
C TYR A 153 -5.21 -24.46 -17.13
N LEU A 154 -6.38 -23.90 -16.88
CA LEU A 154 -7.14 -24.15 -15.65
C LEU A 154 -8.09 -25.32 -15.84
N VAL A 155 -7.87 -26.38 -15.06
CA VAL A 155 -8.71 -27.56 -14.98
C VAL A 155 -9.20 -27.82 -13.56
N PHE A 156 -10.36 -28.41 -13.43
CA PHE A 156 -10.97 -28.80 -12.18
C PHE A 156 -10.98 -30.36 -12.09
N LYS A 157 -10.56 -30.89 -10.94
CA LYS A 157 -10.44 -32.31 -10.72
C LYS A 157 -11.79 -33.04 -10.63
N ASP A 158 -12.83 -32.28 -10.27
CA ASP A 158 -14.20 -32.75 -10.12
C ASP A 158 -15.01 -32.76 -11.44
N LYS A 159 -14.41 -32.29 -12.53
CA LYS A 159 -15.03 -32.25 -13.85
C LYS A 159 -14.66 -33.45 -14.70
N GLY A 160 -15.63 -33.94 -15.48
CA GLY A 160 -15.40 -35.00 -16.47
C GLY A 160 -14.37 -34.57 -17.52
N LEU A 161 -13.69 -35.55 -18.15
CA LEU A 161 -12.60 -35.29 -19.09
C LEU A 161 -12.94 -34.29 -20.20
N THR A 162 -14.12 -34.37 -20.77
CA THR A 162 -14.61 -33.56 -21.88
C THR A 162 -15.56 -32.44 -21.44
N GLU A 163 -15.89 -32.37 -20.16
CA GLU A 163 -16.72 -31.32 -19.60
C GLU A 163 -15.95 -29.98 -19.61
N ALA A 164 -16.66 -28.86 -19.71
CA ALA A 164 -16.06 -27.54 -19.63
C ALA A 164 -15.31 -27.37 -18.30
N GLY A 165 -14.02 -27.09 -18.37
CA GLY A 165 -13.10 -27.09 -17.23
C GLY A 165 -12.49 -28.45 -16.88
N GLY A 166 -12.83 -29.52 -17.59
CA GLY A 166 -12.16 -30.83 -17.50
C GLY A 166 -10.81 -30.86 -18.24
N VAL A 167 -10.10 -31.99 -18.13
CA VAL A 167 -8.70 -32.12 -18.62
C VAL A 167 -8.56 -31.84 -20.11
N LEU A 168 -9.51 -32.30 -20.93
CA LEU A 168 -9.50 -32.09 -22.38
C LEU A 168 -10.15 -30.76 -22.82
N ASN A 169 -10.79 -30.05 -21.89
CA ASN A 169 -11.49 -28.79 -22.17
C ASN A 169 -11.27 -27.78 -21.06
N GLY A 170 -9.99 -27.54 -20.72
CA GLY A 170 -9.56 -26.56 -19.71
C GLY A 170 -9.80 -25.13 -20.16
N TYR A 171 -9.92 -24.23 -19.20
CA TYR A 171 -10.06 -22.80 -19.46
C TYR A 171 -8.70 -22.13 -19.73
N GLN A 172 -8.67 -21.24 -20.71
CA GLN A 172 -7.56 -20.34 -20.93
C GLN A 172 -7.94 -18.93 -20.45
N LEU A 173 -7.46 -18.56 -19.27
CA LEU A 173 -7.74 -17.28 -18.61
C LEU A 173 -6.55 -16.31 -18.64
N ALA A 174 -5.35 -16.80 -18.93
CA ALA A 174 -4.15 -15.99 -19.15
C ALA A 174 -3.42 -16.45 -20.40
N SER A 175 -2.56 -15.59 -20.97
CA SER A 175 -1.63 -15.99 -22.02
C SER A 175 -0.52 -16.86 -21.42
N GLN A 176 0.06 -17.74 -22.22
CA GLN A 176 1.21 -18.53 -21.81
C GLN A 176 2.35 -17.60 -21.36
N PHE A 177 3.03 -17.96 -20.27
CA PHE A 177 4.19 -17.24 -19.81
C PHE A 177 5.32 -17.31 -20.84
N GLU A 178 5.81 -16.16 -21.27
CA GLU A 178 6.94 -16.09 -22.19
C GLU A 178 8.19 -15.49 -21.51
N SER A 179 8.02 -14.35 -20.86
CA SER A 179 9.09 -13.71 -20.10
C SER A 179 8.55 -12.54 -19.28
N PHE A 180 9.22 -12.18 -18.18
CA PHE A 180 8.84 -11.03 -17.35
C PHE A 180 8.93 -9.70 -18.12
N GLN A 181 9.81 -9.56 -19.10
CA GLN A 181 9.93 -8.35 -19.92
C GLN A 181 8.78 -8.17 -20.91
N LYS A 182 8.16 -9.26 -21.35
CA LYS A 182 7.03 -9.27 -22.28
C LYS A 182 5.68 -9.30 -21.59
N LEU A 183 5.64 -9.53 -20.28
CA LEU A 183 4.42 -9.39 -19.51
C LEU A 183 4.04 -7.92 -19.56
N GLY A 184 3.22 -7.57 -20.51
CA GLY A 184 2.59 -6.27 -20.54
C GLY A 184 1.81 -6.02 -19.26
N LYS A 185 1.01 -5.00 -19.24
CA LYS A 185 0.18 -4.65 -18.07
C LYS A 185 -1.10 -5.49 -17.96
N GLN A 186 -1.26 -6.50 -18.82
CA GLN A 186 -2.36 -7.46 -18.82
C GLN A 186 -1.93 -8.79 -19.41
N SER A 187 -2.34 -9.91 -18.77
CA SER A 187 -2.29 -11.25 -19.32
C SER A 187 -3.65 -11.93 -19.06
N GLY A 188 -4.56 -11.85 -20.01
CA GLY A 188 -5.92 -12.31 -19.80
C GLY A 188 -6.62 -11.57 -18.66
N ILE A 189 -7.08 -12.32 -17.64
CA ILE A 189 -7.72 -11.76 -16.43
C ILE A 189 -6.74 -11.27 -15.39
N LEU A 190 -5.44 -11.43 -15.59
CA LEU A 190 -4.40 -10.95 -14.69
C LEU A 190 -3.93 -9.56 -15.13
N PHE A 191 -4.10 -8.57 -14.26
CA PHE A 191 -3.74 -7.17 -14.50
C PHE A 191 -2.55 -6.77 -13.67
N TYR A 192 -1.67 -5.94 -14.26
CA TYR A 192 -0.52 -5.36 -13.60
C TYR A 192 -0.69 -3.86 -13.50
N VAL A 193 -0.57 -3.33 -12.28
CA VAL A 193 -0.74 -1.90 -11.98
C VAL A 193 0.54 -1.31 -11.41
N PRO A 194 0.74 0.02 -11.54
CA PRO A 194 1.90 0.68 -10.95
C PRO A 194 1.95 0.47 -9.43
N ALA A 195 3.13 0.14 -8.88
CA ALA A 195 3.36 -0.09 -7.45
C ALA A 195 3.30 1.18 -6.58
N GLY A 196 3.41 2.37 -7.18
CA GLY A 196 3.40 3.62 -6.42
C GLY A 196 2.05 3.94 -5.79
N TYR A 197 2.08 4.49 -4.57
CA TYR A 197 0.89 5.00 -3.87
C TYR A 197 -0.22 3.95 -3.73
N THR A 198 0.09 2.87 -3.03
CA THR A 198 -0.85 1.81 -2.62
C THR A 198 -0.97 1.78 -1.09
N SER A 199 0.02 1.25 -0.37
CA SER A 199 -0.01 1.10 1.09
C SER A 199 0.06 2.41 1.90
N LYS A 200 0.40 3.55 1.26
CA LYS A 200 0.59 4.86 1.89
C LYS A 200 -0.55 5.85 1.63
N ILE A 201 -1.69 5.38 1.17
CA ILE A 201 -2.90 6.20 1.00
C ILE A 201 -3.85 5.90 2.15
N ASP A 202 -4.44 6.95 2.70
CA ASP A 202 -5.51 6.82 3.67
C ASP A 202 -6.76 6.21 2.99
N PRO A 203 -7.24 5.05 3.42
CA PRO A 203 -8.36 4.38 2.77
C PRO A 203 -9.69 5.10 2.95
N LYS A 204 -9.80 6.04 3.91
CA LYS A 204 -11.02 6.79 4.22
C LYS A 204 -11.08 8.14 3.52
N THR A 205 -9.94 8.82 3.35
CA THR A 205 -9.90 10.17 2.78
C THR A 205 -9.17 10.26 1.45
N GLY A 206 -8.32 9.29 1.13
CA GLY A 206 -7.42 9.37 -0.03
C GLY A 206 -6.22 10.29 0.20
N PHE A 207 -5.97 10.71 1.45
CA PHE A 207 -4.78 11.49 1.78
C PHE A 207 -3.50 10.68 1.52
N VAL A 208 -2.49 11.37 1.00
CA VAL A 208 -1.14 10.82 0.82
C VAL A 208 -0.09 11.89 1.05
N ASN A 209 1.00 11.52 1.72
CA ASN A 209 2.13 12.42 1.89
C ASN A 209 2.95 12.53 0.60
N MET A 210 3.04 13.75 0.05
CA MET A 210 3.81 14.08 -1.16
C MET A 210 5.04 14.96 -0.88
N PHE A 211 5.31 15.33 0.38
CA PHE A 211 6.45 16.16 0.71
C PHE A 211 7.79 15.44 0.53
N ASN A 212 8.76 16.18 -0.01
CA ASN A 212 10.16 15.79 -0.04
C ASN A 212 10.94 16.60 0.98
N PHE A 213 11.48 15.93 1.99
CA PHE A 213 12.19 16.58 3.10
C PHE A 213 13.72 16.56 2.97
N LYS A 214 14.27 16.00 1.87
CA LYS A 214 15.72 15.76 1.75
C LYS A 214 16.55 17.03 1.77
N ASP A 215 16.00 18.12 1.23
CA ASP A 215 16.71 19.37 1.07
C ASP A 215 16.58 20.33 2.27
N LEU A 216 15.77 19.98 3.28
CA LEU A 216 15.52 20.78 4.48
C LEU A 216 16.64 20.61 5.53
N THR A 217 17.87 20.98 5.17
CA THR A 217 19.08 20.69 5.94
C THR A 217 19.47 21.77 6.96
N ASN A 218 18.97 22.99 6.79
CA ASN A 218 19.28 24.13 7.66
C ASN A 218 18.03 24.91 8.08
N VAL A 219 18.17 25.84 9.02
CA VAL A 219 17.06 26.63 9.58
C VAL A 219 16.35 27.46 8.52
N HIS A 220 17.08 28.12 7.62
CA HIS A 220 16.45 28.93 6.56
C HIS A 220 15.53 28.11 5.65
N LYS A 221 15.99 26.94 5.22
CA LYS A 221 15.16 26.03 4.38
C LYS A 221 13.95 25.49 5.12
N LYS A 222 14.07 25.22 6.43
CA LYS A 222 12.93 24.78 7.25
C LYS A 222 11.93 25.92 7.44
N ARG A 223 12.40 27.14 7.70
CA ARG A 223 11.54 28.33 7.76
C ARG A 223 10.82 28.57 6.43
N ASP A 224 11.53 28.56 5.30
CA ASP A 224 10.90 28.66 3.97
C ASP A 224 9.84 27.57 3.72
N PHE A 225 10.11 26.35 4.18
CA PHE A 225 9.14 25.26 4.05
C PHE A 225 7.87 25.55 4.86
N PHE A 226 7.98 25.92 6.14
CA PHE A 226 6.82 26.17 6.99
C PHE A 226 6.12 27.50 6.67
N SER A 227 6.79 28.50 6.09
CA SER A 227 6.15 29.74 5.64
C SER A 227 5.11 29.54 4.53
N LYS A 228 5.12 28.38 3.86
CA LYS A 228 4.16 27.99 2.81
C LYS A 228 2.88 27.38 3.35
N PHE A 229 2.80 27.15 4.67
CA PHE A 229 1.58 26.68 5.32
C PHE A 229 0.56 27.80 5.40
N GLU A 230 -0.72 27.45 5.39
CA GLU A 230 -1.80 28.42 5.55
C GLU A 230 -2.03 28.79 7.02
N SER A 231 -1.90 27.81 7.92
CA SER A 231 -1.98 28.02 9.37
C SER A 231 -1.34 26.85 10.15
N ILE A 232 -0.90 27.14 11.35
CA ILE A 232 -0.53 26.16 12.37
C ILE A 232 -1.21 26.58 13.66
N SER A 233 -2.09 25.76 14.21
CA SER A 233 -2.88 26.07 15.41
C SER A 233 -2.94 24.88 16.37
N PHE A 234 -3.44 25.10 17.57
CA PHE A 234 -3.71 24.04 18.52
C PHE A 234 -5.24 23.89 18.68
N ASP A 235 -5.73 22.70 18.42
CA ASP A 235 -7.14 22.32 18.59
C ASP A 235 -7.32 21.71 19.98
N ASN A 236 -7.99 22.45 20.88
CA ASN A 236 -8.23 22.02 22.25
C ASN A 236 -9.19 20.80 22.34
N ASP A 237 -10.10 20.64 21.38
CA ASP A 237 -11.08 19.55 21.40
C ASP A 237 -10.42 18.20 21.11
N THR A 238 -9.43 18.20 20.21
CA THR A 238 -8.69 16.99 19.87
C THR A 238 -7.33 16.88 20.56
N ASP A 239 -6.96 17.86 21.40
CA ASP A 239 -5.65 17.98 22.03
C ASP A 239 -4.50 17.80 21.03
N SER A 240 -4.55 18.51 19.89
CA SER A 240 -3.65 18.29 18.77
C SER A 240 -3.21 19.58 18.12
N PHE A 241 -1.95 19.65 17.69
CA PHE A 241 -1.52 20.67 16.73
C PHE A 241 -2.05 20.34 15.35
N VAL A 242 -2.58 21.35 14.67
CA VAL A 242 -3.16 21.25 13.33
C VAL A 242 -2.30 22.05 12.37
N PHE A 243 -1.81 21.38 11.33
CA PHE A 243 -1.02 21.97 10.26
C PHE A 243 -1.88 22.00 9.00
N THR A 244 -2.30 23.19 8.57
CA THR A 244 -3.07 23.38 7.34
C THR A 244 -2.18 23.89 6.22
N PHE A 245 -2.25 23.22 5.07
CA PHE A 245 -1.45 23.55 3.90
C PHE A 245 -2.18 23.23 2.59
N ASP A 246 -1.77 23.92 1.52
CA ASP A 246 -2.13 23.59 0.16
C ASP A 246 -0.85 23.12 -0.58
N TYR A 247 -0.87 21.91 -1.15
CA TYR A 247 0.25 21.42 -1.96
C TYR A 247 0.61 22.33 -3.13
N LYS A 248 -0.32 23.17 -3.60
CA LYS A 248 -0.05 24.16 -4.66
C LYS A 248 0.97 25.21 -4.26
N ASN A 249 1.17 25.44 -2.95
CA ASN A 249 2.15 26.39 -2.43
C ASN A 249 3.58 25.83 -2.42
N PHE A 250 3.74 24.52 -2.69
CA PHE A 250 5.02 23.82 -2.64
C PHE A 250 5.48 23.43 -4.03
N ASP A 251 6.80 23.48 -4.25
CA ASP A 251 7.37 23.00 -5.50
C ASP A 251 7.36 21.46 -5.56
N GLY A 252 7.15 20.92 -6.75
CA GLY A 252 7.20 19.49 -6.99
C GLY A 252 5.92 18.91 -7.57
N LYS A 253 5.90 17.59 -7.70
CA LYS A 253 4.81 16.86 -8.39
C LYS A 253 3.45 16.98 -7.72
N ALA A 254 3.40 17.20 -6.40
CA ALA A 254 2.15 17.35 -5.68
C ALA A 254 1.28 18.49 -6.20
N LYS A 255 1.91 19.59 -6.64
CA LYS A 255 1.22 20.75 -7.20
C LYS A 255 0.36 20.42 -8.41
N GLU A 256 0.83 19.49 -9.24
CA GLU A 256 0.19 19.14 -10.52
C GLU A 256 -0.67 17.88 -10.42
N GLU A 257 -0.30 16.94 -9.54
CA GLU A 257 -0.89 15.61 -9.49
C GLU A 257 -2.06 15.48 -8.50
N MET A 258 -2.16 16.36 -7.48
CA MET A 258 -3.18 16.24 -6.44
C MET A 258 -4.53 16.82 -6.87
N PHE A 259 -5.59 16.02 -6.79
CA PHE A 259 -6.97 16.47 -7.01
C PHE A 259 -7.46 17.33 -5.85
N ILE A 260 -7.40 16.80 -4.60
CA ILE A 260 -7.56 17.59 -3.38
C ILE A 260 -6.17 18.01 -2.91
N SER A 261 -5.87 19.31 -3.02
CA SER A 261 -4.55 19.85 -2.71
C SER A 261 -4.44 20.41 -1.29
N LYS A 262 -5.56 20.84 -0.71
CA LYS A 262 -5.62 21.44 0.64
C LYS A 262 -5.94 20.41 1.69
N TRP A 263 -5.10 20.35 2.73
CA TRP A 263 -5.21 19.39 3.83
C TRP A 263 -4.91 20.02 5.19
N SER A 264 -5.59 19.51 6.22
CA SER A 264 -5.25 19.77 7.62
C SER A 264 -4.83 18.46 8.27
N VAL A 265 -3.61 18.40 8.81
CA VAL A 265 -3.06 17.21 9.47
C VAL A 265 -2.87 17.47 10.96
N TYR A 266 -3.20 16.47 11.77
CA TYR A 266 -3.30 16.54 13.23
C TYR A 266 -2.20 15.74 13.91
N SER A 267 -1.59 16.29 14.97
CA SER A 267 -0.51 15.64 15.74
C SER A 267 -1.02 14.59 16.72
N ARG A 268 -2.13 13.96 16.42
CA ARG A 268 -2.75 12.97 17.29
C ARG A 268 -1.97 11.67 17.37
N GLU A 269 -2.14 10.96 18.47
CA GLU A 269 -1.61 9.62 18.71
C GLU A 269 -0.07 9.50 18.72
N LYS A 270 0.41 8.39 19.19
CA LYS A 270 1.81 8.04 19.15
C LYS A 270 2.24 7.54 17.77
N ARG A 271 3.55 7.60 17.50
CA ARG A 271 4.17 6.92 16.36
C ARG A 271 5.27 5.99 16.82
N ILE A 272 5.31 4.81 16.22
CA ILE A 272 6.38 3.85 16.45
C ILE A 272 7.57 4.21 15.55
N VAL A 273 8.73 4.49 16.16
CA VAL A 273 9.95 4.87 15.47
C VAL A 273 11.05 3.86 15.74
N TYR A 274 11.68 3.37 14.68
CA TYR A 274 12.84 2.50 14.78
C TYR A 274 14.13 3.31 14.78
N TYR A 275 14.92 3.18 15.83
CA TYR A 275 16.25 3.79 15.96
C TYR A 275 17.34 2.80 15.55
N SER A 276 17.96 3.03 14.41
CA SER A 276 18.97 2.12 13.85
C SER A 276 20.25 2.03 14.68
N LYS A 277 20.61 3.09 15.40
CA LYS A 277 21.81 3.12 16.29
C LYS A 277 21.65 2.20 17.50
N THR A 278 20.50 2.23 18.16
CA THR A 278 20.17 1.42 19.35
C THR A 278 19.50 0.11 18.97
N LYS A 279 19.11 -0.07 17.73
CA LYS A 279 18.29 -1.19 17.22
C LYS A 279 17.02 -1.39 18.07
N SER A 280 16.42 -0.29 18.52
CA SER A 280 15.21 -0.29 19.36
C SER A 280 14.04 0.40 18.67
N TYR A 281 12.83 0.03 19.09
CA TYR A 281 11.60 0.74 18.74
C TYR A 281 11.19 1.59 19.95
N GLU A 282 10.75 2.81 19.68
CA GLU A 282 10.26 3.74 20.69
C GLU A 282 8.92 4.34 20.25
N ASP A 283 8.02 4.55 21.22
CA ASP A 283 6.78 5.26 21.05
C ASP A 283 7.02 6.76 21.24
N VAL A 284 6.77 7.54 20.19
CA VAL A 284 6.90 8.99 20.21
C VAL A 284 5.52 9.63 20.33
N LEU A 285 5.26 10.29 21.45
CA LEU A 285 4.06 11.12 21.69
C LEU A 285 4.28 12.47 21.01
N ILE A 286 3.76 12.62 19.79
CA ILE A 286 4.05 13.78 18.92
C ILE A 286 3.56 15.08 19.55
N THR A 287 2.33 15.12 20.02
CA THR A 287 1.71 16.30 20.62
C THR A 287 2.52 16.80 21.81
N GLU A 288 2.94 15.90 22.71
CA GLU A 288 3.74 16.27 23.89
C GLU A 288 5.13 16.82 23.51
N LYS A 289 5.74 16.24 22.47
CA LYS A 289 7.00 16.76 21.94
C LYS A 289 6.86 18.16 21.37
N LEU A 290 5.77 18.42 20.66
CA LEU A 290 5.46 19.74 20.12
C LEU A 290 5.14 20.74 21.24
N LYS A 291 4.27 20.39 22.21
CA LYS A 291 3.98 21.24 23.39
C LYS A 291 5.28 21.67 24.08
N SER A 292 6.16 20.72 24.36
CA SER A 292 7.47 21.01 24.96
C SER A 292 8.36 21.94 24.09
N ALA A 293 8.34 21.76 22.77
CA ALA A 293 9.11 22.61 21.87
C ALA A 293 8.59 24.05 21.84
N PHE A 294 7.28 24.26 21.79
CA PHE A 294 6.65 25.60 21.81
C PHE A 294 6.88 26.31 23.15
N GLN A 295 6.76 25.59 24.27
CA GLN A 295 7.03 26.14 25.59
C GLN A 295 8.49 26.66 25.76
N LYS A 296 9.47 25.93 25.21
CA LYS A 296 10.90 26.31 25.28
C LYS A 296 11.19 27.63 24.57
N VAL A 297 10.45 27.98 23.54
CA VAL A 297 10.59 29.24 22.78
C VAL A 297 9.53 30.28 23.17
N ASN A 298 8.83 30.07 24.31
CA ASN A 298 7.80 30.96 24.86
C ASN A 298 6.65 31.31 23.91
N ILE A 299 6.25 30.36 23.06
CA ILE A 299 5.05 30.47 22.23
C ILE A 299 3.86 29.87 22.98
N ASP A 300 2.86 30.73 23.27
CA ASP A 300 1.58 30.28 23.82
C ASP A 300 0.70 29.71 22.69
N TYR A 301 0.41 28.40 22.77
CA TYR A 301 -0.41 27.69 21.81
C TYR A 301 -1.84 27.45 22.29
N THR A 302 -2.18 27.80 23.55
CA THR A 302 -3.45 27.39 24.21
C THR A 302 -4.63 28.28 23.85
N ASN A 303 -4.37 29.46 23.29
CA ASN A 303 -5.40 30.47 22.99
C ASN A 303 -6.18 30.21 21.69
N GLY A 304 -5.88 29.15 20.94
CA GLY A 304 -6.54 28.78 19.69
C GLY A 304 -6.18 29.66 18.49
N ASN A 305 -5.23 30.60 18.63
CA ASN A 305 -4.79 31.47 17.54
C ASN A 305 -3.88 30.71 16.54
N ASP A 306 -3.73 31.30 15.34
CA ASP A 306 -2.70 30.85 14.40
C ASP A 306 -1.33 31.15 14.96
N LEU A 307 -0.47 30.14 14.97
CA LEU A 307 0.89 30.20 15.51
C LEU A 307 1.93 30.51 14.44
N LEU A 308 1.54 30.60 13.18
CA LEU A 308 2.46 30.67 12.05
C LEU A 308 3.40 31.89 12.15
N ASP A 309 2.85 33.08 12.46
CA ASP A 309 3.65 34.28 12.60
C ASP A 309 4.64 34.21 13.78
N SER A 310 4.20 33.64 14.91
CA SER A 310 5.07 33.43 16.07
C SER A 310 6.19 32.43 15.75
N ILE A 311 5.89 31.35 15.03
CA ILE A 311 6.86 30.36 14.55
C ILE A 311 7.87 31.04 13.60
N MET A 312 7.39 31.84 12.64
CA MET A 312 8.24 32.53 11.69
C MET A 312 9.14 33.61 12.36
N GLY A 313 8.77 34.09 13.53
CA GLY A 313 9.61 34.98 14.38
C GLY A 313 10.86 34.26 14.90
N ILE A 314 10.85 32.96 15.09
CA ILE A 314 11.99 32.18 15.61
C ILE A 314 13.15 32.19 14.61
N GLY A 315 14.22 32.92 14.94
CA GLY A 315 15.41 33.10 14.09
C GLY A 315 15.15 33.95 12.85
N ALA A 316 14.22 34.91 12.92
CA ALA A 316 13.92 35.82 11.81
C ALA A 316 15.09 36.73 11.45
N ASP A 317 15.92 37.07 12.41
CA ASP A 317 17.10 37.93 12.34
C ASP A 317 18.37 37.26 11.80
N LEU A 318 18.31 35.88 11.65
CA LEU A 318 19.45 35.14 11.14
C LEU A 318 19.76 35.52 9.67
N LYS A 319 21.00 35.98 9.42
CA LYS A 319 21.50 36.23 8.07
C LYS A 319 21.88 34.93 7.36
N ASN A 320 21.84 34.96 6.03
CA ASN A 320 22.29 33.82 5.22
C ASN A 320 23.76 33.47 5.53
N GLY A 321 24.00 32.20 5.90
CA GLY A 321 25.33 31.71 6.29
C GLY A 321 25.66 31.85 7.76
N GLU A 322 24.83 32.56 8.55
CA GLU A 322 24.99 32.66 9.99
C GLU A 322 24.59 31.34 10.69
N LYS A 323 25.36 30.98 11.72
CA LYS A 323 25.07 29.80 12.53
C LYS A 323 23.97 30.13 13.55
N PRO A 324 22.83 29.41 13.52
CA PRO A 324 21.76 29.64 14.49
C PRO A 324 22.23 29.33 15.92
N SER A 325 21.59 29.93 16.92
CA SER A 325 21.73 29.45 18.29
C SER A 325 21.26 28.02 18.40
N LYS A 326 21.74 27.29 19.42
CA LYS A 326 21.33 25.92 19.65
C LYS A 326 19.82 25.80 19.86
N GLU A 327 19.23 26.74 20.59
CA GLU A 327 17.80 26.78 20.87
C GLU A 327 16.97 26.89 19.58
N VAL A 328 17.34 27.82 18.70
CA VAL A 328 16.70 28.01 17.39
C VAL A 328 16.85 26.79 16.52
N ALA A 329 18.04 26.19 16.46
CA ALA A 329 18.28 24.97 15.68
C ALA A 329 17.44 23.79 16.19
N ASP A 330 17.45 23.56 17.52
CA ASP A 330 16.71 22.48 18.17
C ASP A 330 15.19 22.63 17.98
N PHE A 331 14.66 23.85 18.00
CA PHE A 331 13.24 24.11 17.74
C PHE A 331 12.85 23.68 16.32
N TRP A 332 13.58 24.17 15.30
CA TRP A 332 13.27 23.85 13.90
C TRP A 332 13.49 22.38 13.57
N ASP A 333 14.47 21.72 14.18
CA ASP A 333 14.70 20.28 14.05
C ASP A 333 13.54 19.48 14.66
N THR A 334 13.10 19.89 15.84
CA THR A 334 11.99 19.25 16.55
C THR A 334 10.67 19.42 15.78
N LEU A 335 10.38 20.65 15.31
CA LEU A 335 9.17 20.93 14.55
C LEU A 335 9.11 20.09 13.26
N LEU A 336 10.19 20.12 12.46
CA LEU A 336 10.25 19.34 11.23
C LEU A 336 10.18 17.82 11.47
N TYR A 337 10.88 17.33 12.50
CA TYR A 337 10.87 15.91 12.84
C TYR A 337 9.46 15.44 13.22
N ASN A 338 8.78 16.17 14.10
CA ASN A 338 7.43 15.81 14.52
C ASN A 338 6.42 15.97 13.38
N PHE A 339 6.55 16.98 12.51
CA PHE A 339 5.73 17.09 11.32
C PHE A 339 5.89 15.87 10.39
N LYS A 340 7.12 15.38 10.18
CA LYS A 340 7.34 14.13 9.45
C LYS A 340 6.65 12.93 10.09
N LEU A 341 6.67 12.86 11.42
CA LEU A 341 5.99 11.78 12.16
C LEU A 341 4.47 11.89 12.06
N ILE A 342 3.89 13.09 12.06
CA ILE A 342 2.45 13.28 11.80
C ILE A 342 2.04 12.60 10.49
N LEU A 343 2.85 12.79 9.44
CA LEU A 343 2.58 12.25 8.11
C LEU A 343 2.89 10.74 7.97
N GLN A 344 3.49 10.11 8.98
CA GLN A 344 3.72 8.67 9.03
C GLN A 344 2.44 7.96 9.42
N MET A 345 1.71 7.42 8.44
CA MET A 345 0.47 6.68 8.73
C MET A 345 0.74 5.27 9.24
N ARG A 346 1.71 4.55 8.66
CA ARG A 346 2.04 3.17 9.10
C ARG A 346 2.86 3.18 10.38
N ASN A 347 2.41 2.41 11.36
CA ASN A 347 3.12 2.13 12.61
C ASN A 347 3.37 0.63 12.70
N SER A 348 4.64 0.23 12.77
CA SER A 348 5.03 -1.18 12.76
C SER A 348 6.16 -1.42 13.72
N ASN A 349 6.02 -2.46 14.56
CA ASN A 349 7.04 -2.93 15.49
C ASN A 349 7.27 -4.43 15.25
N ALA A 350 8.42 -4.78 14.69
CA ALA A 350 8.74 -6.16 14.37
C ALA A 350 8.95 -7.06 15.64
N ARG A 351 9.12 -6.46 16.83
CA ARG A 351 9.30 -7.23 18.08
C ARG A 351 7.98 -7.59 18.73
N THR A 352 6.98 -6.68 18.68
CA THR A 352 5.66 -6.87 19.28
C THR A 352 4.60 -7.31 18.28
N GLU A 353 5.00 -7.45 17.01
CA GLU A 353 4.11 -7.78 15.90
C GLU A 353 2.98 -6.75 15.65
N GLU A 354 3.06 -5.58 16.26
CA GLU A 354 2.15 -4.48 15.99
C GLU A 354 2.33 -3.98 14.55
N ASP A 355 1.23 -3.83 13.84
CA ASP A 355 1.17 -3.21 12.52
C ASP A 355 -0.20 -2.59 12.31
N TYR A 356 -0.26 -1.27 12.26
CA TYR A 356 -1.52 -0.54 12.13
C TYR A 356 -1.33 0.77 11.37
N ILE A 357 -2.44 1.30 10.88
CA ILE A 357 -2.48 2.57 10.16
C ILE A 357 -3.29 3.58 10.97
N ILE A 358 -2.74 4.78 11.14
CA ILE A 358 -3.44 5.93 11.70
C ILE A 358 -3.42 7.05 10.67
N SER A 359 -4.58 7.59 10.34
CA SER A 359 -4.67 8.79 9.51
C SER A 359 -4.40 10.05 10.34
N PRO A 360 -3.59 11.00 9.81
CA PRO A 360 -3.46 12.32 10.40
C PRO A 360 -4.62 13.26 10.00
N VAL A 361 -5.53 12.85 9.12
CA VAL A 361 -6.55 13.70 8.50
C VAL A 361 -7.94 13.32 8.99
N LYS A 362 -8.77 14.32 9.31
CA LYS A 362 -10.21 14.12 9.53
C LYS A 362 -10.92 13.81 8.22
N SER A 363 -11.74 12.77 8.21
CA SER A 363 -12.69 12.52 7.13
C SER A 363 -13.90 13.46 7.22
N PRO A 364 -14.73 13.55 6.17
CA PRO A 364 -15.90 14.44 6.16
C PRO A 364 -16.90 14.23 7.29
N ASP A 365 -16.95 13.01 7.87
CA ASP A 365 -17.77 12.69 9.04
C ASP A 365 -17.14 13.15 10.38
N GLY A 366 -16.01 13.85 10.34
CA GLY A 366 -15.29 14.37 11.51
C GLY A 366 -14.42 13.34 12.24
N THR A 367 -14.37 12.08 11.79
CA THR A 367 -13.57 11.02 12.42
C THR A 367 -12.23 10.84 11.74
N PHE A 368 -11.31 10.16 12.40
CA PHE A 368 -10.02 9.75 11.82
C PHE A 368 -10.04 8.27 11.54
N PHE A 369 -9.36 7.85 10.48
CA PHE A 369 -9.14 6.44 10.26
C PHE A 369 -8.07 5.90 11.21
N ASP A 370 -8.41 4.84 11.93
CA ASP A 370 -7.48 4.05 12.74
C ASP A 370 -7.83 2.58 12.54
N SER A 371 -6.91 1.82 11.96
CA SER A 371 -7.16 0.41 11.64
C SER A 371 -7.37 -0.49 12.87
N ARG A 372 -6.98 -0.03 14.07
CA ARG A 372 -7.23 -0.72 15.34
C ARG A 372 -8.68 -0.62 15.80
N GLU A 373 -9.40 0.40 15.34
CA GLU A 373 -10.79 0.69 15.71
C GLU A 373 -11.82 0.16 14.70
N GLU A 374 -11.37 -0.56 13.69
CA GLU A 374 -12.18 -0.99 12.55
C GLU A 374 -13.39 -1.85 12.94
N SER A 375 -13.32 -2.58 14.05
CA SER A 375 -14.46 -3.36 14.56
C SER A 375 -15.70 -2.52 14.93
N ARG A 376 -15.55 -1.19 14.99
CA ARG A 376 -16.62 -0.23 15.33
C ARG A 376 -17.21 0.48 14.13
N ASN A 377 -16.65 0.30 12.93
CA ASN A 377 -17.09 0.97 11.71
C ASN A 377 -18.11 0.12 10.96
N GLU A 378 -19.19 0.74 10.46
CA GLU A 378 -20.19 0.10 9.59
C GLU A 378 -19.61 -0.38 8.25
N LYS A 379 -18.49 0.18 7.81
CA LYS A 379 -17.79 -0.22 6.59
C LYS A 379 -16.50 -0.95 6.94
N VAL A 380 -16.31 -2.09 6.30
CA VAL A 380 -15.04 -2.81 6.37
C VAL A 380 -13.97 -2.00 5.66
N LEU A 381 -12.94 -1.61 6.40
CA LEU A 381 -11.74 -0.91 5.92
C LEU A 381 -10.50 -1.80 6.14
N PRO A 382 -9.36 -1.48 5.50
CA PRO A 382 -8.14 -2.28 5.67
C PRO A 382 -7.66 -2.37 7.12
N LYS A 383 -7.31 -3.58 7.59
CA LYS A 383 -6.95 -3.87 9.00
C LYS A 383 -5.52 -3.50 9.36
N ASP A 384 -4.64 -3.42 8.39
CA ASP A 384 -3.21 -3.13 8.55
C ASP A 384 -2.64 -2.56 7.24
N ALA A 385 -1.34 -2.28 7.20
CA ALA A 385 -0.71 -1.65 6.04
C ALA A 385 -0.64 -2.54 4.80
N ASP A 386 -0.43 -3.86 4.97
CA ASP A 386 -0.37 -4.80 3.86
C ASP A 386 -1.80 -5.04 3.31
N ALA A 387 -2.80 -5.09 4.19
CA ALA A 387 -4.22 -5.06 3.82
C ALA A 387 -4.58 -3.81 3.02
N ASN A 388 -4.07 -2.65 3.43
CA ASN A 388 -4.27 -1.38 2.72
C ASN A 388 -3.59 -1.38 1.35
N GLY A 389 -2.40 -1.97 1.25
CA GLY A 389 -1.71 -2.18 -0.02
C GLY A 389 -2.55 -3.01 -0.98
N ALA A 390 -3.00 -4.20 -0.56
CA ALA A 390 -3.84 -5.10 -1.36
C ALA A 390 -5.17 -4.44 -1.77
N TYR A 391 -5.79 -3.67 -0.87
CA TYR A 391 -7.01 -2.92 -1.15
C TYR A 391 -6.81 -1.87 -2.25
N HIS A 392 -5.77 -1.07 -2.17
CA HIS A 392 -5.50 -0.05 -3.19
C HIS A 392 -5.02 -0.65 -4.52
N ILE A 393 -4.39 -1.81 -4.51
CA ILE A 393 -4.10 -2.58 -5.73
C ILE A 393 -5.43 -3.03 -6.39
N ALA A 394 -6.37 -3.56 -5.59
CA ALA A 394 -7.70 -3.91 -6.10
C ALA A 394 -8.46 -2.68 -6.63
N LEU A 395 -8.38 -1.53 -5.95
CA LEU A 395 -8.99 -0.27 -6.41
C LEU A 395 -8.38 0.23 -7.73
N LYS A 396 -7.08 0.01 -7.99
CA LYS A 396 -6.49 0.30 -9.31
C LYS A 396 -7.08 -0.60 -10.40
N GLY A 397 -7.37 -1.86 -10.07
CA GLY A 397 -8.13 -2.76 -10.95
C GLY A 397 -9.53 -2.23 -11.23
N LEU A 398 -10.25 -1.79 -10.20
CA LEU A 398 -11.56 -1.16 -10.33
C LEU A 398 -11.52 0.08 -11.21
N TYR A 399 -10.51 0.93 -11.05
CA TYR A 399 -10.29 2.08 -11.92
C TYR A 399 -10.16 1.69 -13.39
N LEU A 400 -9.41 0.61 -13.69
CA LEU A 400 -9.29 0.10 -15.06
C LEU A 400 -10.63 -0.44 -15.60
N LEU A 401 -11.40 -1.18 -14.79
CA LEU A 401 -12.73 -1.65 -15.21
C LEU A 401 -13.66 -0.49 -15.56
N LYS A 402 -13.71 0.55 -14.73
CA LYS A 402 -14.51 1.76 -15.04
C LYS A 402 -14.06 2.47 -16.32
N ARG A 403 -12.76 2.40 -16.66
CA ARG A 403 -12.28 2.91 -17.95
C ARG A 403 -12.69 2.03 -19.12
N PHE A 404 -12.87 0.72 -18.94
CA PHE A 404 -13.42 -0.15 -19.98
C PHE A 404 -14.89 0.16 -20.26
N ASP A 405 -15.68 0.47 -19.23
CA ASP A 405 -17.11 0.77 -19.37
C ASP A 405 -17.36 1.94 -20.31
N VAL A 406 -16.51 2.98 -20.27
CA VAL A 406 -16.64 4.18 -21.10
C VAL A 406 -15.87 4.11 -22.42
N ALA A 407 -15.00 3.10 -22.62
CA ALA A 407 -14.21 2.96 -23.84
C ALA A 407 -15.04 2.44 -25.01
N ASP A 408 -14.82 2.98 -26.20
CA ASP A 408 -15.36 2.41 -27.43
C ASP A 408 -14.60 1.13 -27.88
N GLU A 409 -15.12 0.41 -28.85
CA GLU A 409 -14.50 -0.86 -29.30
C GLU A 409 -13.09 -0.65 -29.87
N LYS A 410 -12.82 0.47 -30.52
CA LYS A 410 -11.50 0.78 -31.08
C LYS A 410 -10.49 1.02 -29.96
N SER A 411 -10.90 1.75 -28.95
CA SER A 411 -10.09 2.03 -27.76
C SER A 411 -9.83 0.77 -26.94
N LEU A 412 -10.82 -0.14 -26.81
CA LEU A 412 -10.63 -1.44 -26.14
C LEU A 412 -9.59 -2.32 -26.84
N LYS A 413 -9.48 -2.25 -28.17
CA LYS A 413 -8.51 -3.04 -28.93
C LYS A 413 -7.05 -2.66 -28.59
N LYS A 414 -6.76 -1.37 -28.46
CA LYS A 414 -5.42 -0.83 -28.13
C LYS A 414 -5.45 -0.05 -26.81
N PHE A 415 -6.05 -0.64 -25.79
CA PHE A 415 -6.26 0.03 -24.51
C PHE A 415 -4.93 0.28 -23.78
N ASP A 416 -4.72 1.53 -23.33
CA ASP A 416 -3.58 1.87 -22.49
C ASP A 416 -3.92 1.61 -21.02
N MET A 417 -3.28 0.58 -20.44
CA MET A 417 -3.43 0.17 -19.05
C MET A 417 -2.68 1.09 -18.06
N LYS A 418 -2.01 2.14 -18.56
CA LYS A 418 -1.29 3.08 -17.67
C LYS A 418 -2.27 3.82 -16.77
N ILE A 419 -1.86 4.00 -15.53
CA ILE A 419 -2.54 4.82 -14.54
C ILE A 419 -1.55 5.91 -14.15
N SER A 420 -1.87 7.17 -14.44
CA SER A 420 -1.08 8.30 -13.96
C SER A 420 -1.33 8.55 -12.47
N ASN A 421 -0.40 9.21 -11.77
CA ASN A 421 -0.63 9.58 -10.37
C ASN A 421 -1.82 10.54 -10.23
N ALA A 422 -1.96 11.51 -11.14
CA ALA A 422 -3.08 12.46 -11.13
C ALA A 422 -4.43 11.76 -11.25
N ASP A 423 -4.58 10.86 -12.22
CA ASP A 423 -5.81 10.08 -12.37
C ASP A 423 -6.07 9.18 -11.16
N TRP A 424 -5.01 8.61 -10.60
CA TRP A 424 -5.12 7.75 -9.43
C TRP A 424 -5.58 8.53 -8.19
N PHE A 425 -4.96 9.67 -7.88
CA PHE A 425 -5.36 10.50 -6.76
C PHE A 425 -6.76 11.04 -6.92
N LYS A 426 -7.10 11.50 -8.12
CA LYS A 426 -8.47 11.92 -8.44
C LYS A 426 -9.46 10.81 -8.14
N PHE A 427 -9.25 9.60 -8.67
CA PHE A 427 -10.15 8.47 -8.47
C PHE A 427 -10.35 8.10 -7.00
N VAL A 428 -9.26 8.01 -6.21
CA VAL A 428 -9.34 7.63 -4.79
C VAL A 428 -9.99 8.73 -3.97
N GLN A 429 -9.65 10.00 -4.22
CA GLN A 429 -10.18 11.13 -3.47
C GLN A 429 -11.64 11.39 -3.79
N GLU A 430 -12.05 11.34 -5.06
CA GLU A 430 -13.48 11.45 -5.45
C GLU A 430 -14.32 10.32 -4.82
N LYS A 431 -13.82 9.07 -4.86
CA LYS A 431 -14.53 7.94 -4.24
C LYS A 431 -14.81 8.16 -2.75
N ASN A 432 -13.88 8.78 -2.04
CA ASN A 432 -13.91 8.91 -0.59
C ASN A 432 -14.53 10.23 -0.11
N TYR A 433 -14.41 11.31 -0.89
CA TYR A 433 -14.89 12.65 -0.54
C TYR A 433 -16.22 13.06 -1.21
N ALA A 434 -16.59 12.39 -2.30
CA ALA A 434 -17.78 12.76 -3.09
C ALA A 434 -19.10 12.12 -2.57
N LYS A 435 -19.13 11.72 -1.29
CA LYS A 435 -20.35 11.14 -0.68
C LYS A 435 -20.97 12.08 0.31
#